data_ee2eeae5d20ebc8ced63af481ea56bcf
#
_entry.id   ee2eeae5d20ebc8ced63af481ea56bcf
#
_cell.length_a   1.000
_cell.length_b   1.000
_cell.length_c   1.000
_cell.angle_alpha   90.00
_cell.angle_beta   90.00
_cell.angle_gamma   90.00
#
_symmetry.space_group_name_H-M   'P 1'
#
loop_
_entity.id
_entity.type
_entity.pdbx_description
1 polymer ?
#
loop_
_entity_poly.entity_id
_entity_poly.type
_entity_poly.pdbx_seq_one_letter_code
_entity_poly.pdbx_strand_id
1 'polypeptide(L)'
;MKLNKVSFLFSAVIGLFMAFSAFAQTETFSDVSVEYTFDLPNATWKMTAKPSTTSPNVEYTYGDRSAGYLEVRKLSVKTDDLMSDVIAGEEEKLKFLQGYVAGKEENFGGNLKGTVFNYEFIRSGRNMSGRFYFLRANPTTVYVLRFTAQKEKLMTIRNQTDSIARTFEVRKK
;
A
#
# COMPACT_ATOMS: atom_id res chain seq x y z
N MET A 1 -13.04 73.71 -35.59
CA MET A 1 -13.59 72.35 -35.45
C MET A 1 -12.51 71.48 -34.88
N LYS A 2 -12.54 71.18 -33.57
CA LYS A 2 -11.47 70.42 -32.87
C LYS A 2 -11.92 68.92 -32.65
N LEU A 3 -11.20 67.99 -33.26
CA LEU A 3 -11.41 66.52 -33.00
C LEU A 3 -10.77 66.16 -31.70
N ASN A 4 -11.56 65.65 -30.77
CA ASN A 4 -11.09 65.05 -29.57
C ASN A 4 -10.72 63.55 -29.85
N LYS A 5 -9.46 63.24 -29.62
CA LYS A 5 -8.97 61.83 -29.63
C LYS A 5 -9.26 61.17 -28.26
N VAL A 6 -10.16 60.22 -28.25
CA VAL A 6 -10.40 59.36 -27.07
C VAL A 6 -9.42 58.23 -27.17
N SER A 7 -8.44 58.22 -26.25
CA SER A 7 -7.51 57.09 -26.04
C SER A 7 -8.20 56.01 -25.26
N PHE A 8 -8.43 54.82 -25.85
CA PHE A 8 -8.85 53.60 -25.18
C PHE A 8 -7.61 52.94 -24.59
N LEU A 9 -7.46 53.02 -23.27
CA LEU A 9 -6.48 52.22 -22.51
C LEU A 9 -7.07 50.83 -22.28
N PHE A 10 -6.58 49.85 -23.04
CA PHE A 10 -6.86 48.42 -22.81
C PHE A 10 -5.96 47.93 -21.69
N SER A 11 -6.49 47.87 -20.47
CA SER A 11 -5.82 47.21 -19.36
C SER A 11 -5.94 45.66 -19.51
N ALA A 12 -4.89 45.03 -20.02
CA ALA A 12 -4.76 43.61 -20.02
C ALA A 12 -4.43 43.12 -18.58
N VAL A 13 -5.46 42.65 -17.86
CA VAL A 13 -5.27 41.93 -16.60
C VAL A 13 -4.81 40.52 -16.94
N ILE A 14 -3.51 40.31 -16.91
CA ILE A 14 -2.92 38.96 -16.96
C ILE A 14 -3.13 38.33 -15.59
N GLY A 15 -4.20 37.55 -15.46
CA GLY A 15 -4.43 36.67 -14.31
C GLY A 15 -3.40 35.54 -14.30
N LEU A 16 -2.37 35.68 -13.48
CA LEU A 16 -1.38 34.63 -13.22
C LEU A 16 -2.09 33.52 -12.43
N PHE A 17 -2.63 32.53 -13.12
CA PHE A 17 -3.08 31.28 -12.51
C PHE A 17 -1.85 30.53 -11.99
N MET A 18 -1.49 30.75 -10.73
CA MET A 18 -0.61 29.84 -10.01
C MET A 18 -1.35 28.52 -9.82
N ALA A 19 -1.14 27.57 -10.73
CA ALA A 19 -1.51 26.19 -10.53
C ALA A 19 -0.66 25.65 -9.36
N PHE A 20 -1.21 25.65 -8.14
CA PHE A 20 -0.66 24.90 -7.04
C PHE A 20 -0.79 23.43 -7.42
N SER A 21 0.29 22.85 -7.96
CA SER A 21 0.43 21.42 -8.05
C SER A 21 0.45 20.91 -6.61
N ALA A 22 -0.67 20.38 -6.14
CA ALA A 22 -0.72 19.61 -4.89
C ALA A 22 0.14 18.36 -5.12
N PHE A 23 1.43 18.45 -4.80
CA PHE A 23 2.27 17.26 -4.70
C PHE A 23 1.65 16.39 -3.62
N ALA A 24 1.14 15.24 -4.00
CA ALA A 24 0.73 14.22 -3.04
C ALA A 24 1.97 13.94 -2.17
N GLN A 25 1.91 14.35 -0.91
CA GLN A 25 3.03 14.23 0.02
C GLN A 25 3.22 12.75 0.32
N THR A 26 4.22 12.14 -0.33
CA THR A 26 4.65 10.77 -0.06
C THR A 26 5.37 10.77 1.28
N GLU A 27 4.94 9.91 2.19
CA GLU A 27 5.57 9.72 3.50
C GLU A 27 6.33 8.40 3.49
N THR A 28 7.61 8.41 3.82
CA THR A 28 8.41 7.19 3.92
C THR A 28 8.36 6.63 5.33
N PHE A 29 7.88 5.39 5.47
CA PHE A 29 8.03 4.64 6.72
C PHE A 29 9.48 4.22 6.91
N SER A 30 10.06 4.56 8.06
CA SER A 30 11.37 4.12 8.52
C SER A 30 11.40 4.10 10.05
N ASP A 31 11.84 2.99 10.64
CA ASP A 31 11.98 2.85 12.10
C ASP A 31 13.29 2.13 12.43
N VAL A 32 13.90 2.51 13.54
CA VAL A 32 15.18 1.92 14.00
C VAL A 32 15.04 0.48 14.50
N SER A 33 13.81 0.09 14.89
CA SER A 33 13.50 -1.25 15.41
C SER A 33 13.40 -2.31 14.31
N VAL A 34 13.33 -1.88 13.02
CA VAL A 34 13.17 -2.79 11.88
C VAL A 34 14.14 -2.45 10.75
N GLU A 35 14.47 -3.46 9.95
CA GLU A 35 15.39 -3.32 8.83
C GLU A 35 14.72 -2.93 7.50
N TYR A 36 13.40 -2.77 7.45
CA TYR A 36 12.67 -2.44 6.22
C TYR A 36 12.14 -1.00 6.20
N THR A 37 11.85 -0.54 5.01
CA THR A 37 11.23 0.76 4.74
C THR A 37 10.30 0.65 3.53
N PHE A 38 9.34 1.56 3.40
CA PHE A 38 8.43 1.68 2.26
C PHE A 38 7.79 3.07 2.23
N ASP A 39 7.27 3.47 1.08
CA ASP A 39 6.60 4.74 0.91
C ASP A 39 5.07 4.59 1.01
N LEU A 40 4.47 5.53 1.73
CA LEU A 40 3.02 5.71 1.81
C LEU A 40 2.61 6.79 0.79
N PRO A 41 1.70 6.49 -0.14
CA PRO A 41 1.40 7.41 -1.24
C PRO A 41 0.67 8.69 -0.81
N ASN A 42 0.11 8.71 0.38
CA ASN A 42 -0.53 9.90 0.96
C ASN A 42 -0.73 9.79 2.47
N ALA A 43 -1.01 10.93 3.12
CA ALA A 43 -1.22 11.05 4.55
C ALA A 43 -2.53 10.44 5.09
N THR A 44 -3.36 9.81 4.24
CA THR A 44 -4.57 9.09 4.69
C THR A 44 -4.21 7.77 5.37
N TRP A 45 -3.06 7.19 5.03
CA TRP A 45 -2.50 6.04 5.74
C TRP A 45 -1.99 6.47 7.12
N LYS A 46 -2.56 5.93 8.18
CA LYS A 46 -2.21 6.24 9.56
C LYS A 46 -1.68 4.99 10.25
N MET A 47 -0.52 5.11 10.89
CA MET A 47 0.06 4.04 11.70
C MET A 47 -0.84 3.76 12.91
N THR A 48 -1.17 2.49 13.13
CA THR A 48 -1.98 2.02 14.26
C THR A 48 -1.22 1.09 15.20
N ALA A 49 -0.17 0.44 14.70
CA ALA A 49 0.77 -0.30 15.54
C ALA A 49 2.20 0.01 15.08
N LYS A 50 3.01 0.47 16.02
CA LYS A 50 4.43 0.77 15.81
C LYS A 50 5.25 -0.51 16.02
N PRO A 51 6.28 -0.78 15.18
CA PRO A 51 7.17 -1.90 15.42
C PRO A 51 8.03 -1.69 16.68
N SER A 52 8.50 -2.81 17.24
CA SER A 52 9.44 -2.81 18.35
C SER A 52 10.48 -3.90 18.13
N THR A 53 11.49 -3.96 18.99
CA THR A 53 12.53 -5.01 18.93
C THR A 53 11.98 -6.41 19.16
N THR A 54 10.85 -6.54 19.87
CA THR A 54 10.19 -7.83 20.16
C THR A 54 9.04 -8.13 19.20
N SER A 55 8.52 -7.13 18.49
CA SER A 55 7.45 -7.28 17.49
C SER A 55 7.78 -6.41 16.26
N PRO A 56 8.40 -6.97 15.23
CA PRO A 56 8.80 -6.23 14.04
C PRO A 56 7.62 -5.90 13.10
N ASN A 57 6.39 -6.21 13.51
CA ASN A 57 5.21 -5.93 12.70
C ASN A 57 4.81 -4.45 12.78
N VAL A 58 4.30 -3.92 11.68
CA VAL A 58 3.73 -2.57 11.63
C VAL A 58 2.33 -2.65 11.05
N GLU A 59 1.43 -1.83 11.56
CA GLU A 59 0.06 -1.75 11.07
C GLU A 59 -0.31 -0.33 10.69
N TYR A 60 -1.09 -0.20 9.61
CA TYR A 60 -1.66 1.06 9.14
C TYR A 60 -3.15 0.90 8.83
N THR A 61 -3.90 1.99 8.91
CA THR A 61 -5.25 2.09 8.37
C THR A 61 -5.33 3.20 7.33
N TYR A 62 -6.14 3.00 6.30
CA TYR A 62 -6.49 4.01 5.31
C TYR A 62 -7.86 4.61 5.68
N GLY A 63 -7.84 5.79 6.30
CA GLY A 63 -9.04 6.35 6.94
C GLY A 63 -9.45 5.51 8.15
N ASP A 64 -10.28 4.49 7.94
CA ASP A 64 -10.65 3.51 8.95
C ASP A 64 -10.25 2.07 8.53
N ARG A 65 -10.34 1.11 9.48
CA ARG A 65 -9.92 -0.29 9.26
C ARG A 65 -10.78 -1.03 8.21
N SER A 66 -11.98 -0.56 7.94
CA SER A 66 -12.86 -1.16 6.93
C SER A 66 -12.61 -0.61 5.53
N ALA A 67 -12.12 0.62 5.43
CA ALA A 67 -11.72 1.27 4.18
C ALA A 67 -10.36 0.78 3.68
N GLY A 68 -9.43 0.46 4.59
CA GLY A 68 -8.14 -0.13 4.27
C GLY A 68 -7.33 -0.42 5.54
N TYR A 69 -6.72 -1.60 5.58
CA TYR A 69 -5.82 -2.02 6.65
C TYR A 69 -4.62 -2.70 6.04
N LEU A 70 -3.43 -2.29 6.46
CA LEU A 70 -2.15 -2.90 6.12
C LEU A 70 -1.52 -3.49 7.36
N GLU A 71 -1.06 -4.72 7.26
CA GLU A 71 -0.16 -5.37 8.20
C GLU A 71 1.10 -5.81 7.47
N VAL A 72 2.28 -5.44 8.00
CA VAL A 72 3.58 -5.91 7.52
C VAL A 72 4.13 -6.92 8.50
N ARG A 73 4.48 -8.12 8.01
CA ARG A 73 5.07 -9.19 8.81
C ARG A 73 6.33 -9.73 8.15
N LYS A 74 7.25 -10.21 8.97
CA LYS A 74 8.44 -10.96 8.55
C LYS A 74 8.22 -12.45 8.79
N LEU A 75 8.46 -13.27 7.77
CA LEU A 75 8.43 -14.71 7.85
C LEU A 75 9.84 -15.27 7.68
N SER A 76 10.23 -16.17 8.58
CA SER A 76 11.41 -17.04 8.38
C SER A 76 10.98 -18.26 7.59
N VAL A 77 11.67 -18.55 6.50
CA VAL A 77 11.42 -19.67 5.60
C VAL A 77 12.70 -20.48 5.42
N LYS A 78 12.60 -21.72 4.96
CA LYS A 78 13.79 -22.50 4.59
C LYS A 78 14.30 -22.01 3.22
N THR A 79 15.59 -22.27 2.97
CA THR A 79 16.25 -21.82 1.72
C THR A 79 15.63 -22.45 0.47
N ASP A 80 15.13 -23.67 0.59
CA ASP A 80 14.52 -24.49 -0.45
C ASP A 80 12.98 -24.36 -0.52
N ASP A 81 12.35 -23.61 0.40
CA ASP A 81 10.90 -23.38 0.36
C ASP A 81 10.51 -22.61 -0.92
N LEU A 82 9.60 -23.20 -1.70
CA LEU A 82 8.98 -22.53 -2.83
C LEU A 82 8.03 -21.43 -2.33
N MET A 83 7.86 -20.38 -3.12
CA MET A 83 6.93 -19.30 -2.75
C MET A 83 5.48 -19.81 -2.67
N SER A 84 5.09 -20.76 -3.50
CA SER A 84 3.80 -21.45 -3.45
C SER A 84 3.54 -22.11 -2.09
N ASP A 85 4.56 -22.73 -1.48
CA ASP A 85 4.42 -23.42 -0.19
C ASP A 85 4.25 -22.39 0.95
N VAL A 86 4.98 -21.28 0.86
CA VAL A 86 4.83 -20.15 1.81
C VAL A 86 3.42 -19.55 1.72
N ILE A 87 2.91 -19.36 0.50
CA ILE A 87 1.54 -18.86 0.26
C ILE A 87 0.52 -19.84 0.79
N ALA A 88 0.65 -21.13 0.49
CA ALA A 88 -0.26 -22.18 0.98
C ALA A 88 -0.31 -22.22 2.52
N GLY A 89 0.84 -22.08 3.20
CA GLY A 89 0.90 -22.02 4.66
C GLY A 89 0.19 -20.79 5.26
N GLU A 90 0.20 -19.65 4.59
CA GLU A 90 -0.56 -18.47 5.00
C GLU A 90 -2.05 -18.60 4.64
N GLU A 91 -2.36 -19.21 3.49
CA GLU A 91 -3.74 -19.47 3.05
C GLU A 91 -4.49 -20.40 4.02
N GLU A 92 -3.84 -21.45 4.56
CA GLU A 92 -4.46 -22.34 5.56
C GLU A 92 -5.07 -21.56 6.73
N LYS A 93 -4.43 -20.45 7.15
CA LYS A 93 -4.93 -19.58 8.23
C LYS A 93 -6.17 -18.77 7.82
N LEU A 94 -6.45 -18.66 6.53
CA LEU A 94 -7.59 -17.92 5.98
C LEU A 94 -8.80 -18.81 5.76
N LYS A 95 -8.62 -20.11 5.57
CA LYS A 95 -9.70 -21.07 5.26
C LYS A 95 -10.80 -21.12 6.32
N PHE A 96 -10.50 -20.68 7.55
CA PHE A 96 -11.47 -20.58 8.66
C PHE A 96 -12.33 -19.30 8.61
N LEU A 97 -12.02 -18.36 7.71
CA LEU A 97 -12.83 -17.16 7.54
C LEU A 97 -14.16 -17.52 6.87
N GLN A 98 -15.25 -16.96 7.38
CA GLN A 98 -16.56 -17.16 6.80
C GLN A 98 -16.57 -16.75 5.33
N GLY A 99 -17.09 -17.62 4.45
CA GLY A 99 -17.19 -17.32 3.02
C GLY A 99 -15.85 -17.12 2.32
N TYR A 100 -14.78 -17.75 2.84
CA TYR A 100 -13.46 -17.68 2.23
C TYR A 100 -13.48 -18.21 0.79
N VAL A 101 -12.89 -17.43 -0.13
CA VAL A 101 -12.66 -17.80 -1.52
C VAL A 101 -11.23 -17.41 -1.89
N ALA A 102 -10.43 -18.40 -2.29
CA ALA A 102 -9.10 -18.16 -2.83
C ALA A 102 -9.19 -17.42 -4.18
N GLY A 103 -8.37 -16.43 -4.37
CA GLY A 103 -8.20 -15.74 -5.63
C GLY A 103 -6.99 -16.25 -6.41
N LYS A 104 -6.52 -15.44 -7.35
CA LYS A 104 -5.37 -15.77 -8.19
C LYS A 104 -4.06 -15.35 -7.54
N GLU A 105 -3.03 -16.14 -7.84
CA GLU A 105 -1.64 -15.74 -7.64
C GLU A 105 -1.13 -15.05 -8.92
N GLU A 106 -0.39 -13.96 -8.73
CA GLU A 106 0.18 -13.16 -9.81
C GLU A 106 1.64 -12.83 -9.47
N ASN A 107 2.54 -12.85 -10.46
CA ASN A 107 3.91 -12.38 -10.25
C ASN A 107 3.91 -10.89 -9.91
N PHE A 108 4.79 -10.51 -8.99
CA PHE A 108 4.94 -9.13 -8.56
C PHE A 108 6.40 -8.66 -8.69
N GLY A 109 6.55 -7.42 -9.18
CA GLY A 109 7.84 -6.73 -9.32
C GLY A 109 7.81 -5.35 -8.69
N GLY A 110 8.79 -5.10 -7.84
CA GLY A 110 9.11 -3.84 -7.19
C GLY A 110 10.60 -3.84 -6.85
N ASN A 111 11.00 -3.12 -5.79
CA ASN A 111 12.36 -3.21 -5.24
C ASN A 111 12.69 -4.65 -4.81
N LEU A 112 11.68 -5.39 -4.33
CA LEU A 112 11.76 -6.83 -4.14
C LEU A 112 10.83 -7.54 -5.15
N LYS A 113 11.26 -8.74 -5.59
CA LYS A 113 10.44 -9.64 -6.38
C LYS A 113 9.59 -10.51 -5.47
N GLY A 114 8.42 -10.93 -5.96
CA GLY A 114 7.54 -11.78 -5.19
C GLY A 114 6.28 -12.20 -5.92
N THR A 115 5.27 -12.55 -5.15
CA THR A 115 3.96 -13.01 -5.63
C THR A 115 2.86 -12.25 -4.89
N VAL A 116 1.81 -11.90 -5.61
CA VAL A 116 0.57 -11.37 -5.04
C VAL A 116 -0.44 -12.51 -4.98
N PHE A 117 -1.08 -12.67 -3.83
CA PHE A 117 -2.20 -13.57 -3.62
C PHE A 117 -3.43 -12.78 -3.20
N ASN A 118 -4.54 -12.96 -3.91
CA ASN A 118 -5.80 -12.30 -3.59
C ASN A 118 -6.76 -13.31 -2.95
N TYR A 119 -7.69 -12.84 -2.11
CA TYR A 119 -8.74 -13.67 -1.54
C TYR A 119 -9.95 -12.83 -1.15
N GLU A 120 -11.09 -13.48 -0.96
CA GLU A 120 -12.32 -12.85 -0.49
C GLU A 120 -12.86 -13.60 0.73
N PHE A 121 -13.62 -12.91 1.56
CA PHE A 121 -14.25 -13.49 2.76
C PHE A 121 -15.38 -12.59 3.27
N ILE A 122 -16.15 -13.08 4.26
CA ILE A 122 -17.20 -12.30 4.90
C ILE A 122 -16.80 -11.97 6.33
N ARG A 123 -16.98 -10.70 6.72
CA ARG A 123 -16.80 -10.24 8.10
C ARG A 123 -17.98 -9.37 8.51
N SER A 124 -18.71 -9.78 9.56
CA SER A 124 -19.89 -9.05 10.03
C SER A 124 -20.90 -8.76 8.94
N GLY A 125 -21.20 -9.76 8.08
CA GLY A 125 -22.14 -9.64 6.98
C GLY A 125 -21.67 -8.79 5.79
N ARG A 126 -20.41 -8.33 5.77
CA ARG A 126 -19.84 -7.51 4.69
C ARG A 126 -18.86 -8.31 3.86
N ASN A 127 -18.91 -8.13 2.53
CA ASN A 127 -17.95 -8.70 1.62
C ASN A 127 -16.60 -7.98 1.79
N MET A 128 -15.59 -8.74 2.15
CA MET A 128 -14.22 -8.27 2.34
C MET A 128 -13.32 -8.86 1.26
N SER A 129 -12.28 -8.14 0.92
CA SER A 129 -11.17 -8.65 0.11
C SER A 129 -9.87 -8.48 0.85
N GLY A 130 -8.95 -9.40 0.59
CA GLY A 130 -7.57 -9.31 1.00
C GLY A 130 -6.62 -9.43 -0.18
N ARG A 131 -5.48 -8.78 -0.08
CA ARG A 131 -4.39 -8.79 -1.05
C ARG A 131 -3.07 -8.93 -0.30
N PHE A 132 -2.39 -10.05 -0.48
CA PHE A 132 -1.09 -10.33 0.10
C PHE A 132 0.01 -10.11 -0.94
N TYR A 133 1.07 -9.42 -0.53
CA TYR A 133 2.33 -9.38 -1.27
C TYR A 133 3.35 -10.18 -0.49
N PHE A 134 3.81 -11.28 -1.07
CA PHE A 134 4.89 -12.10 -0.54
C PHE A 134 6.19 -11.67 -1.22
N LEU A 135 7.03 -10.94 -0.51
CA LEU A 135 8.24 -10.32 -1.06
C LEU A 135 9.48 -11.04 -0.50
N ARG A 136 10.23 -11.72 -1.36
CA ARG A 136 11.44 -12.46 -0.94
C ARG A 136 12.62 -11.51 -0.83
N ALA A 137 13.11 -11.30 0.37
CA ALA A 137 14.26 -10.44 0.63
C ALA A 137 15.60 -11.18 0.49
N ASN A 138 15.61 -12.46 0.90
CA ASN A 138 16.77 -13.36 0.80
C ASN A 138 16.28 -14.82 0.87
N PRO A 139 17.17 -15.83 0.74
CA PRO A 139 16.75 -17.24 0.75
C PRO A 139 15.92 -17.67 1.96
N THR A 140 16.13 -17.06 3.13
CA THR A 140 15.49 -17.45 4.38
C THR A 140 14.46 -16.46 4.92
N THR A 141 14.16 -15.39 4.17
CA THR A 141 13.26 -14.32 4.64
C THR A 141 12.30 -13.89 3.56
N VAL A 142 11.01 -13.92 3.90
CA VAL A 142 9.90 -13.37 3.12
C VAL A 142 9.19 -12.32 3.96
N TYR A 143 8.93 -11.14 3.40
CA TYR A 143 8.03 -10.16 3.99
C TYR A 143 6.64 -10.31 3.40
N VAL A 144 5.64 -10.22 4.26
CA VAL A 144 4.23 -10.29 3.86
C VAL A 144 3.58 -8.95 4.17
N LEU A 145 3.15 -8.27 3.12
CA LEU A 145 2.30 -7.09 3.23
C LEU A 145 0.86 -7.53 2.99
N ARG A 146 0.06 -7.52 4.04
CA ARG A 146 -1.35 -7.92 3.99
C ARG A 146 -2.23 -6.69 3.97
N PHE A 147 -2.93 -6.48 2.86
CA PHE A 147 -3.99 -5.48 2.78
C PHE A 147 -5.35 -6.15 2.89
N THR A 148 -6.24 -5.57 3.71
CA THR A 148 -7.64 -6.00 3.82
C THR A 148 -8.56 -4.79 3.88
N ALA A 149 -9.69 -4.86 3.18
CA ALA A 149 -10.74 -3.84 3.21
C ALA A 149 -12.08 -4.45 2.80
N GLN A 150 -13.15 -3.66 2.84
CA GLN A 150 -14.36 -3.99 2.09
C GLN A 150 -14.00 -4.12 0.60
N LYS A 151 -14.63 -5.07 -0.10
CA LYS A 151 -14.27 -5.43 -1.48
C LYS A 151 -14.18 -4.22 -2.42
N GLU A 152 -15.19 -3.37 -2.42
CA GLU A 152 -15.25 -2.17 -3.26
C GLU A 152 -14.18 -1.14 -2.87
N LYS A 153 -13.88 -1.03 -1.57
CA LYS A 153 -12.85 -0.13 -1.07
C LYS A 153 -11.45 -0.59 -1.46
N LEU A 154 -11.16 -1.89 -1.32
CA LEU A 154 -9.85 -2.43 -1.74
C LEU A 154 -9.61 -2.20 -3.23
N MET A 155 -10.64 -2.31 -4.06
CA MET A 155 -10.55 -2.01 -5.49
C MET A 155 -10.15 -0.55 -5.76
N THR A 156 -10.71 0.41 -5.02
CA THR A 156 -10.40 1.84 -5.21
C THR A 156 -8.98 2.21 -4.78
N ILE A 157 -8.42 1.51 -3.78
CA ILE A 157 -7.06 1.77 -3.28
C ILE A 157 -6.00 0.80 -3.84
N ARG A 158 -6.36 -0.06 -4.80
CA ARG A 158 -5.46 -1.10 -5.35
C ARG A 158 -4.12 -0.50 -5.83
N ASN A 159 -4.15 0.60 -6.55
CA ASN A 159 -2.92 1.26 -7.03
C ASN A 159 -2.05 1.74 -5.86
N GLN A 160 -2.64 2.12 -4.74
CA GLN A 160 -1.91 2.53 -3.54
C GLN A 160 -1.26 1.31 -2.86
N THR A 161 -1.98 0.17 -2.76
CA THR A 161 -1.40 -1.07 -2.22
C THR A 161 -0.23 -1.55 -3.06
N ASP A 162 -0.35 -1.49 -4.40
CA ASP A 162 0.73 -1.82 -5.34
C ASP A 162 1.92 -0.85 -5.19
N SER A 163 1.67 0.45 -4.99
CA SER A 163 2.71 1.47 -4.79
C SER A 163 3.50 1.20 -3.51
N ILE A 164 2.83 0.96 -2.39
CA ILE A 164 3.47 0.62 -1.10
C ILE A 164 4.36 -0.62 -1.26
N ALA A 165 3.83 -1.68 -1.88
CA ALA A 165 4.57 -2.91 -2.06
C ALA A 165 5.77 -2.77 -3.03
N ARG A 166 5.68 -1.90 -4.05
CA ARG A 166 6.78 -1.63 -5.00
C ARG A 166 7.96 -0.92 -4.37
N THR A 167 7.71 -0.02 -3.43
CA THR A 167 8.74 0.75 -2.73
C THR A 167 9.31 0.02 -1.52
N PHE A 168 8.70 -1.12 -1.13
CA PHE A 168 9.18 -1.91 0.00
C PHE A 168 10.60 -2.41 -0.24
N GLU A 169 11.50 -2.09 0.67
CA GLU A 169 12.90 -2.50 0.60
C GLU A 169 13.45 -2.87 1.97
N VAL A 170 14.54 -3.65 1.97
CA VAL A 170 15.25 -4.03 3.18
C VAL A 170 16.61 -3.35 3.17
N ARG A 171 16.88 -2.57 4.21
CA ARG A 171 18.16 -1.87 4.39
C ARG A 171 19.27 -2.90 4.60
N LYS A 172 20.32 -2.80 3.82
CA LYS A 172 21.54 -3.59 4.07
C LYS A 172 22.20 -3.05 5.34
N LYS A 173 22.47 -3.94 6.28
CA LYS A 173 23.33 -3.62 7.44
C LYS A 173 24.76 -3.49 6.99
#